data_1fd897b3b40ae5f6ffcc137c81bb365e
#
_entry.id   1fd897b3b40ae5f6ffcc137c81bb365e
#
_cell.length_a   1.000
_cell.length_b   1.000
_cell.length_c   1.000
_cell.angle_alpha   90.00
_cell.angle_beta   90.00
_cell.angle_gamma   90.00
#
_symmetry.space_group_name_H-M   'P 1'
#
loop_
_entity.id
_entity.type
_entity.pdbx_description
1 polymer ?
#
loop_
_entity_poly.entity_id
_entity_poly.type
_entity_poly.pdbx_seq_one_letter_code
_entity_poly.pdbx_strand_id
1 'polypeptide(L)'
;MAGVQSAVALREQGFTGTVTLIGAEPHQPYDRPPLSKAVLLGKAEGSAFDIDFEALGIELRLGLDVTGVRPADHELDTEAGPVGYESLVLATGAEPIRLPGSDGVPGVHLLRTLDDAERLRPVLAERHDVVVVGAGWIGAEFATAARDAGCSVTVVEAADRPLAGALPAEVAAPMAAWYADAGAELRTHARVERVEPGAVFLDDGSRLPAGAVVVGIGARPATAWLAGSGIALGAHREVLADERLRTSASDVYAVGDCASFPSGRYGERLLVHHWDNAVQGPRTVAANIIGESPAVYDPVPYFWSEQFGRFVQYAGHHAPGDELIWRGDPTTPAWTVCWLRDGALTALLAVGRPRDLAQSRKLIESATLLDPTLTADPAIPLKRAVAG
;
A
#
# COMPACT_ATOMS: atom_id res chain seq x y z
N MET A 1 -4.45 2.06 10.18
CA MET A 1 -3.27 1.28 10.66
C MET A 1 -2.25 2.19 11.35
N ALA A 2 -1.54 3.08 10.65
CA ALA A 2 -0.42 3.83 11.26
C ALA A 2 -0.81 4.66 12.51
N GLY A 3 -1.95 5.34 12.51
CA GLY A 3 -2.42 6.07 13.70
C GLY A 3 -2.70 5.15 14.89
N VAL A 4 -3.38 4.02 14.65
CA VAL A 4 -3.63 3.00 15.70
C VAL A 4 -2.32 2.49 16.28
N GLN A 5 -1.39 2.08 15.42
CA GLN A 5 -0.11 1.56 15.87
C GLN A 5 0.73 2.63 16.59
N SER A 6 0.59 3.92 16.24
CA SER A 6 1.24 5.03 16.97
C SER A 6 0.68 5.16 18.39
N ALA A 7 -0.64 5.13 18.52
CA ALA A 7 -1.29 5.21 19.83
C ALA A 7 -0.94 4.00 20.73
N VAL A 8 -0.95 2.80 20.17
CA VAL A 8 -0.58 1.56 20.87
C VAL A 8 0.91 1.58 21.26
N ALA A 9 1.78 1.94 20.31
CA ALA A 9 3.23 1.98 20.57
C ALA A 9 3.62 2.99 21.68
N LEU A 10 2.93 4.14 21.76
CA LEU A 10 3.11 5.09 22.86
C LEU A 10 2.80 4.42 24.21
N ARG A 11 1.69 3.67 24.31
CA ARG A 11 1.33 2.95 25.55
C ARG A 11 2.30 1.82 25.87
N GLU A 12 2.65 1.01 24.88
CA GLU A 12 3.63 -0.07 25.06
C GLU A 12 4.99 0.41 25.54
N GLN A 13 5.40 1.62 25.11
CA GLN A 13 6.67 2.24 25.52
C GLN A 13 6.57 3.12 26.78
N GLY A 14 5.42 3.09 27.47
CA GLY A 14 5.27 3.72 28.78
C GLY A 14 4.81 5.18 28.79
N PHE A 15 4.35 5.73 27.66
CA PHE A 15 3.79 7.08 27.63
C PHE A 15 2.50 7.15 28.45
N THR A 16 2.44 8.04 29.45
CA THR A 16 1.33 8.16 30.41
C THR A 16 0.41 9.36 30.14
N GLY A 17 0.80 10.27 29.23
CA GLY A 17 0.00 11.43 28.87
C GLY A 17 -1.27 11.06 28.07
N THR A 18 -2.11 12.04 27.78
CA THR A 18 -3.31 11.84 26.97
C THR A 18 -2.94 11.41 25.54
N VAL A 19 -3.63 10.39 25.02
CA VAL A 19 -3.52 9.96 23.62
C VAL A 19 -4.90 10.01 22.99
N THR A 20 -5.07 10.86 21.98
CA THR A 20 -6.32 10.98 21.22
C THR A 20 -6.08 10.52 19.78
N LEU A 21 -6.87 9.58 19.29
CA LEU A 21 -6.87 9.11 17.91
C LEU A 21 -8.09 9.70 17.18
N ILE A 22 -7.82 10.55 16.19
CA ILE A 22 -8.86 11.21 15.37
C ILE A 22 -8.93 10.51 14.01
N GLY A 23 -10.12 10.21 13.54
CA GLY A 23 -10.37 9.61 12.24
C GLY A 23 -11.63 10.14 11.58
N ALA A 24 -11.53 10.40 10.26
CA ALA A 24 -12.65 10.88 9.44
C ALA A 24 -13.76 9.83 9.26
N GLU A 25 -13.40 8.55 9.24
CA GLU A 25 -14.37 7.47 9.12
C GLU A 25 -15.10 7.22 10.45
N PRO A 26 -16.42 6.97 10.43
CA PRO A 26 -17.19 6.75 11.66
C PRO A 26 -16.99 5.33 12.25
N HIS A 27 -16.30 4.47 11.53
CA HIS A 27 -16.06 3.08 11.90
C HIS A 27 -14.97 2.95 12.96
N GLN A 28 -15.09 1.94 13.84
CA GLN A 28 -13.97 1.51 14.67
C GLN A 28 -12.74 1.26 13.79
N PRO A 29 -11.52 1.58 14.26
CA PRO A 29 -10.32 1.35 13.50
C PRO A 29 -10.22 -0.10 13.01
N TYR A 30 -9.88 -0.27 11.73
CA TYR A 30 -9.88 -1.56 11.05
C TYR A 30 -8.68 -1.74 10.14
N ASP A 31 -8.40 -2.99 9.77
CA ASP A 31 -7.36 -3.36 8.83
C ASP A 31 -7.87 -3.32 7.38
N ARG A 32 -7.11 -2.68 6.47
CA ARG A 32 -7.54 -2.49 5.07
C ARG A 32 -7.26 -3.67 4.14
N PRO A 33 -6.17 -4.47 4.28
CA PRO A 33 -5.89 -5.58 3.37
C PRO A 33 -7.04 -6.59 3.20
N PRO A 34 -7.87 -6.90 4.22
CA PRO A 34 -9.01 -7.78 4.04
C PRO A 34 -10.13 -7.22 3.15
N LEU A 35 -10.16 -5.90 2.91
CA LEU A 35 -11.21 -5.23 2.14
C LEU A 35 -11.24 -5.65 0.66
N SER A 36 -10.09 -6.03 0.08
CA SER A 36 -10.02 -6.57 -1.30
C SER A 36 -10.15 -8.09 -1.36
N LYS A 37 -10.35 -8.76 -0.22
CA LYS A 37 -10.30 -10.23 -0.07
C LYS A 37 -11.50 -10.76 0.71
N ALA A 38 -11.27 -11.19 1.96
CA ALA A 38 -12.26 -11.88 2.79
C ALA A 38 -13.50 -11.02 3.09
N VAL A 39 -13.33 -9.73 3.35
CA VAL A 39 -14.45 -8.80 3.60
C VAL A 39 -15.28 -8.62 2.33
N LEU A 40 -14.61 -8.35 1.20
CA LEU A 40 -15.28 -8.17 -0.10
C LEU A 40 -16.08 -9.41 -0.52
N LEU A 41 -15.53 -10.60 -0.30
CA LEU A 41 -16.17 -11.89 -0.62
C LEU A 41 -17.22 -12.34 0.41
N GLY A 42 -17.48 -11.54 1.46
CA GLY A 42 -18.40 -11.91 2.52
C GLY A 42 -17.94 -13.11 3.38
N LYS A 43 -16.66 -13.47 3.30
CA LYS A 43 -16.03 -14.54 4.12
C LYS A 43 -15.64 -14.06 5.53
N ALA A 44 -15.61 -12.75 5.73
CA ALA A 44 -15.44 -12.08 7.02
C ALA A 44 -16.48 -10.96 7.14
N GLU A 45 -17.05 -10.76 8.33
CA GLU A 45 -18.02 -9.68 8.58
C GLU A 45 -17.36 -8.31 8.55
N GLY A 46 -16.09 -8.23 8.99
CA GLY A 46 -15.29 -7.01 9.03
C GLY A 46 -13.83 -7.31 9.28
N SER A 47 -13.06 -6.26 9.53
CA SER A 47 -11.61 -6.32 9.81
C SER A 47 -11.21 -5.36 10.94
N ALA A 48 -12.15 -5.02 11.85
CA ALA A 48 -11.87 -4.19 13.01
C ALA A 48 -10.72 -4.77 13.84
N PHE A 49 -9.89 -3.90 14.41
CA PHE A 49 -8.83 -4.35 15.32
C PHE A 49 -9.41 -4.84 16.63
N ASP A 50 -8.92 -5.96 17.11
CA ASP A 50 -9.22 -6.47 18.46
C ASP A 50 -8.32 -5.75 19.48
N ILE A 51 -8.63 -4.46 19.72
CA ILE A 51 -7.91 -3.58 20.62
C ILE A 51 -8.91 -2.90 21.55
N ASP A 52 -8.72 -3.06 22.85
CA ASP A 52 -9.46 -2.31 23.87
C ASP A 52 -8.83 -0.94 24.07
N PHE A 53 -9.27 0.04 23.28
CA PHE A 53 -8.76 1.40 23.33
C PHE A 53 -9.04 2.08 24.68
N GLU A 54 -10.16 1.77 25.32
CA GLU A 54 -10.53 2.32 26.63
C GLU A 54 -9.58 1.80 27.72
N ALA A 55 -9.32 0.48 27.75
CA ALA A 55 -8.37 -0.10 28.69
C ALA A 55 -6.94 0.44 28.50
N LEU A 56 -6.57 0.80 27.27
CA LEU A 56 -5.29 1.45 26.96
C LEU A 56 -5.29 2.97 27.26
N GLY A 57 -6.43 3.55 27.65
CA GLY A 57 -6.55 5.00 27.87
C GLY A 57 -6.34 5.81 26.59
N ILE A 58 -6.77 5.28 25.44
CA ILE A 58 -6.72 5.95 24.13
C ILE A 58 -8.13 6.48 23.82
N GLU A 59 -8.26 7.80 23.70
CA GLU A 59 -9.51 8.45 23.31
C GLU A 59 -9.70 8.32 21.79
N LEU A 60 -10.86 7.79 21.35
CA LEU A 60 -11.25 7.75 19.94
C LEU A 60 -12.21 8.89 19.61
N ARG A 61 -11.89 9.69 18.59
CA ARG A 61 -12.78 10.68 17.97
C ARG A 61 -12.98 10.29 16.50
N LEU A 62 -14.01 9.49 16.27
CA LEU A 62 -14.35 8.94 14.95
C LEU A 62 -15.41 9.82 14.26
N GLY A 63 -15.43 9.78 12.91
CA GLY A 63 -16.30 10.62 12.11
C GLY A 63 -15.97 12.12 12.23
N LEU A 64 -14.72 12.45 12.55
CA LEU A 64 -14.26 13.82 12.73
C LEU A 64 -13.18 14.15 11.70
N ASP A 65 -13.53 15.01 10.74
CA ASP A 65 -12.58 15.50 9.76
C ASP A 65 -11.66 16.57 10.33
N VAL A 66 -10.35 16.40 10.08
CA VAL A 66 -9.35 17.45 10.32
C VAL A 66 -9.14 18.20 9.02
N THR A 67 -9.44 19.48 9.03
CA THR A 67 -9.43 20.35 7.83
C THR A 67 -8.20 21.23 7.72
N GLY A 68 -7.42 21.37 8.80
CA GLY A 68 -6.21 22.17 8.83
C GLY A 68 -5.36 21.90 10.05
N VAL A 69 -4.12 22.40 10.01
CA VAL A 69 -3.20 22.40 11.16
C VAL A 69 -2.46 23.72 11.23
N ARG A 70 -2.35 24.26 12.43
CA ARG A 70 -1.56 25.45 12.78
C ARG A 70 -0.40 25.05 13.69
N PRO A 71 0.74 24.64 13.13
CA PRO A 71 1.85 24.14 13.94
C PRO A 71 2.37 25.14 14.97
N ALA A 72 2.37 26.44 14.65
CA ALA A 72 2.83 27.50 15.57
C ALA A 72 1.94 27.65 16.81
N ASP A 73 0.67 27.31 16.69
CA ASP A 73 -0.31 27.37 17.77
C ASP A 73 -0.51 26.02 18.46
N HIS A 74 0.09 24.95 17.93
CA HIS A 74 -0.14 23.57 18.33
C HIS A 74 -1.62 23.17 18.29
N GLU A 75 -2.32 23.55 17.21
CA GLU A 75 -3.77 23.31 17.03
C GLU A 75 -4.09 22.65 15.70
N LEU A 76 -5.08 21.76 15.74
CA LEU A 76 -5.77 21.21 14.57
C LEU A 76 -7.10 21.94 14.38
N ASP A 77 -7.46 22.22 13.14
CA ASP A 77 -8.80 22.70 12.77
C ASP A 77 -9.70 21.50 12.45
N THR A 78 -10.85 21.42 13.11
CA THR A 78 -11.86 20.39 12.87
C THR A 78 -13.25 21.02 12.78
N GLU A 79 -14.22 20.29 12.23
CA GLU A 79 -15.61 20.75 12.17
C GLU A 79 -16.23 20.94 13.59
N ALA A 80 -15.69 20.23 14.59
CA ALA A 80 -16.13 20.37 15.99
C ALA A 80 -15.40 21.49 16.77
N GLY A 81 -14.54 22.26 16.09
CA GLY A 81 -13.69 23.29 16.69
C GLY A 81 -12.22 22.89 16.78
N PRO A 82 -11.35 23.76 17.30
CA PRO A 82 -9.92 23.49 17.37
C PRO A 82 -9.60 22.40 18.40
N VAL A 83 -8.58 21.60 18.11
CA VAL A 83 -8.03 20.57 19.01
C VAL A 83 -6.54 20.86 19.24
N GLY A 84 -6.17 21.15 20.48
CA GLY A 84 -4.77 21.40 20.88
C GLY A 84 -3.98 20.10 21.01
N TYR A 85 -2.66 20.16 20.77
CA TYR A 85 -1.74 19.04 20.97
C TYR A 85 -0.39 19.52 21.53
N GLU A 86 0.34 18.63 22.21
CA GLU A 86 1.76 18.80 22.54
C GLU A 86 2.63 18.14 21.45
N SER A 87 2.23 16.96 20.99
CA SER A 87 2.86 16.27 19.86
C SER A 87 1.78 15.76 18.91
N LEU A 88 2.02 15.88 17.61
CA LEU A 88 1.11 15.47 16.55
C LEU A 88 1.74 14.37 15.68
N VAL A 89 0.99 13.32 15.41
CA VAL A 89 1.37 12.28 14.44
C VAL A 89 0.43 12.32 13.24
N LEU A 90 0.94 12.72 12.08
CA LEU A 90 0.26 12.67 10.81
C LEU A 90 0.25 11.23 10.30
N ALA A 91 -0.93 10.59 10.30
CA ALA A 91 -1.14 9.21 9.90
C ALA A 91 -2.32 9.07 8.92
N THR A 92 -2.53 10.09 8.09
CA THR A 92 -3.70 10.22 7.20
C THR A 92 -3.67 9.25 6.01
N GLY A 93 -2.52 8.59 5.78
CA GLY A 93 -2.41 7.57 4.76
C GLY A 93 -2.46 8.12 3.33
N ALA A 94 -3.13 7.39 2.45
CA ALA A 94 -3.29 7.76 1.04
C ALA A 94 -4.75 7.62 0.60
N GLU A 95 -5.12 8.40 -0.40
CA GLU A 95 -6.41 8.37 -1.06
C GLU A 95 -6.28 7.80 -2.48
N PRO A 96 -7.29 7.08 -3.00
CA PRO A 96 -7.26 6.56 -4.36
C PRO A 96 -7.35 7.68 -5.38
N ILE A 97 -6.64 7.50 -6.49
CA ILE A 97 -6.75 8.41 -7.64
C ILE A 97 -8.07 8.12 -8.35
N ARG A 98 -8.87 9.15 -8.55
CA ARG A 98 -10.13 9.09 -9.29
C ARG A 98 -9.89 9.18 -10.78
N LEU A 99 -10.69 8.45 -11.55
CA LEU A 99 -10.67 8.59 -13.00
C LEU A 99 -11.32 9.94 -13.37
N PRO A 100 -10.64 10.79 -14.16
CA PRO A 100 -11.22 12.08 -14.56
C PRO A 100 -12.59 11.91 -15.22
N GLY A 101 -13.57 12.72 -14.80
CA GLY A 101 -14.92 12.68 -15.35
C GLY A 101 -15.81 11.53 -14.87
N SER A 102 -15.35 10.72 -13.91
CA SER A 102 -16.13 9.60 -13.36
C SER A 102 -16.86 9.93 -12.05
N ASP A 103 -16.66 11.12 -11.49
CA ASP A 103 -17.28 11.51 -10.25
C ASP A 103 -18.81 11.56 -10.38
N GLY A 104 -19.51 10.85 -9.48
CA GLY A 104 -20.96 10.78 -9.47
C GLY A 104 -21.59 9.92 -10.58
N VAL A 105 -20.79 9.26 -11.43
CA VAL A 105 -21.32 8.32 -12.44
C VAL A 105 -21.79 7.04 -11.73
N PRO A 106 -23.09 6.67 -11.89
CA PRO A 106 -23.63 5.47 -11.28
C PRO A 106 -22.85 4.20 -11.72
N GLY A 107 -22.56 3.32 -10.79
CA GLY A 107 -21.83 2.07 -11.06
C GLY A 107 -20.30 2.22 -11.12
N VAL A 108 -19.75 3.42 -10.90
CA VAL A 108 -18.31 3.61 -10.75
C VAL A 108 -17.94 3.55 -9.27
N HIS A 109 -16.94 2.74 -8.95
CA HIS A 109 -16.50 2.45 -7.59
C HIS A 109 -14.99 2.63 -7.44
N LEU A 110 -14.58 2.96 -6.22
CA LEU A 110 -13.22 2.84 -5.72
C LEU A 110 -13.16 1.68 -4.72
N LEU A 111 -11.97 1.29 -4.33
CA LEU A 111 -11.77 0.31 -3.24
C LEU A 111 -10.64 0.79 -2.32
N ARG A 112 -11.00 1.45 -1.22
CA ARG A 112 -10.06 1.93 -0.19
C ARG A 112 -10.63 1.80 1.21
N THR A 113 -11.92 2.10 1.39
CA THR A 113 -12.60 2.16 2.69
C THR A 113 -13.50 0.96 2.90
N LEU A 114 -13.95 0.77 4.15
CA LEU A 114 -14.95 -0.25 4.47
C LEU A 114 -16.24 -0.03 3.68
N ASP A 115 -16.69 1.23 3.60
CA ASP A 115 -17.89 1.60 2.83
C ASP A 115 -17.74 1.28 1.33
N ASP A 116 -16.52 1.41 0.77
CA ASP A 116 -16.26 1.02 -0.61
C ASP A 116 -16.44 -0.48 -0.79
N ALA A 117 -15.88 -1.28 0.12
CA ALA A 117 -16.02 -2.74 0.08
C ALA A 117 -17.48 -3.16 0.24
N GLU A 118 -18.23 -2.53 1.15
CA GLU A 118 -19.66 -2.79 1.35
C GLU A 118 -20.49 -2.47 0.10
N ARG A 119 -20.21 -1.36 -0.59
CA ARG A 119 -20.86 -1.01 -1.86
C ARG A 119 -20.54 -1.99 -2.99
N LEU A 120 -19.38 -2.63 -2.98
CA LEU A 120 -18.95 -3.59 -3.99
C LEU A 120 -19.44 -5.03 -3.73
N ARG A 121 -19.82 -5.37 -2.49
CA ARG A 121 -20.33 -6.73 -2.15
C ARG A 121 -21.55 -7.14 -2.98
N PRO A 122 -22.60 -6.31 -3.18
CA PRO A 122 -23.73 -6.64 -4.05
C PRO A 122 -23.30 -6.91 -5.50
N VAL A 123 -22.34 -6.12 -6.04
CA VAL A 123 -21.82 -6.29 -7.40
C VAL A 123 -21.27 -7.71 -7.61
N LEU A 124 -20.53 -8.22 -6.64
CA LEU A 124 -19.97 -9.57 -6.68
C LEU A 124 -21.05 -10.65 -6.44
N ALA A 125 -21.94 -10.42 -5.50
CA ALA A 125 -23.02 -11.36 -5.18
C ALA A 125 -23.99 -11.56 -6.37
N GLU A 126 -24.27 -10.50 -7.11
CA GLU A 126 -25.14 -10.50 -8.29
C GLU A 126 -24.39 -10.89 -9.57
N ARG A 127 -23.07 -11.09 -9.50
CA ARG A 127 -22.20 -11.51 -10.61
C ARG A 127 -22.27 -10.59 -11.81
N HIS A 128 -22.22 -9.27 -11.55
CA HIS A 128 -22.22 -8.30 -12.63
C HIS A 128 -21.02 -8.46 -13.57
N ASP A 129 -21.16 -7.97 -14.81
CA ASP A 129 -20.01 -7.76 -15.69
C ASP A 129 -19.19 -6.58 -15.14
N VAL A 130 -17.93 -6.81 -14.83
CA VAL A 130 -17.08 -5.83 -14.19
C VAL A 130 -15.96 -5.38 -15.12
N VAL A 131 -15.79 -4.07 -15.27
CA VAL A 131 -14.60 -3.47 -15.87
C VAL A 131 -13.71 -2.90 -14.76
N VAL A 132 -12.48 -3.39 -14.67
CA VAL A 132 -11.46 -2.86 -13.74
C VAL A 132 -10.54 -1.93 -14.52
N VAL A 133 -10.42 -0.70 -14.10
CA VAL A 133 -9.52 0.30 -14.70
C VAL A 133 -8.22 0.36 -13.90
N GLY A 134 -7.14 -0.10 -14.50
CA GLY A 134 -5.81 -0.24 -13.91
C GLY A 134 -5.47 -1.68 -13.52
N ALA A 135 -4.35 -2.19 -14.01
CA ALA A 135 -3.79 -3.51 -13.70
C ALA A 135 -2.65 -3.44 -12.66
N GLY A 136 -2.77 -2.51 -11.69
CA GLY A 136 -1.91 -2.44 -10.51
C GLY A 136 -2.27 -3.51 -9.46
N TRP A 137 -1.63 -3.44 -8.27
CA TRP A 137 -1.84 -4.41 -7.20
C TRP A 137 -3.31 -4.57 -6.79
N ILE A 138 -3.99 -3.45 -6.52
CA ILE A 138 -5.41 -3.47 -6.08
C ILE A 138 -6.34 -3.90 -7.23
N GLY A 139 -6.06 -3.44 -8.46
CA GLY A 139 -6.85 -3.88 -9.63
C GLY A 139 -6.78 -5.40 -9.84
N ALA A 140 -5.59 -5.99 -9.70
CA ALA A 140 -5.39 -7.44 -9.82
C ALA A 140 -6.05 -8.21 -8.66
N GLU A 141 -5.95 -7.72 -7.41
CA GLU A 141 -6.64 -8.33 -6.27
C GLU A 141 -8.16 -8.28 -6.40
N PHE A 142 -8.70 -7.12 -6.81
CA PHE A 142 -10.13 -7.00 -7.05
C PHE A 142 -10.60 -7.92 -8.20
N ALA A 143 -9.85 -7.93 -9.32
CA ALA A 143 -10.13 -8.83 -10.43
C ALA A 143 -10.12 -10.31 -9.99
N THR A 144 -9.19 -10.69 -9.10
CA THR A 144 -9.14 -12.01 -8.48
C THR A 144 -10.44 -12.30 -7.71
N ALA A 145 -10.82 -11.42 -6.78
CA ALA A 145 -12.03 -11.59 -5.98
C ALA A 145 -13.31 -11.65 -6.83
N ALA A 146 -13.39 -10.81 -7.87
CA ALA A 146 -14.53 -10.80 -8.79
C ALA A 146 -14.60 -12.09 -9.60
N ARG A 147 -13.48 -12.65 -10.06
CA ARG A 147 -13.44 -13.96 -10.73
C ARG A 147 -13.82 -15.09 -9.80
N ASP A 148 -13.33 -15.08 -8.57
CA ASP A 148 -13.68 -16.06 -7.53
C ASP A 148 -15.19 -16.04 -7.22
N ALA A 149 -15.81 -14.86 -7.28
CA ALA A 149 -17.27 -14.70 -7.14
C ALA A 149 -18.06 -15.12 -8.37
N GLY A 150 -17.41 -15.34 -9.52
CA GLY A 150 -18.03 -15.75 -10.77
C GLY A 150 -18.47 -14.60 -11.67
N CYS A 151 -17.98 -13.39 -11.47
CA CYS A 151 -18.18 -12.25 -12.35
C CYS A 151 -17.45 -12.44 -13.69
N SER A 152 -17.97 -11.86 -14.78
CA SER A 152 -17.20 -11.59 -15.99
C SER A 152 -16.30 -10.37 -15.72
N VAL A 153 -15.00 -10.48 -16.01
CA VAL A 153 -14.03 -9.43 -15.66
C VAL A 153 -13.19 -9.04 -16.87
N THR A 154 -13.21 -7.76 -17.21
CA THR A 154 -12.28 -7.14 -18.16
C THR A 154 -11.42 -6.13 -17.41
N VAL A 155 -10.10 -6.27 -17.46
CA VAL A 155 -9.15 -5.32 -16.89
C VAL A 155 -8.55 -4.48 -18.00
N VAL A 156 -8.65 -3.16 -17.87
CA VAL A 156 -8.14 -2.18 -18.83
C VAL A 156 -6.92 -1.49 -18.24
N GLU A 157 -5.79 -1.57 -18.94
CA GLU A 157 -4.52 -0.98 -18.52
C GLU A 157 -3.96 -0.06 -19.62
N ALA A 158 -3.65 1.18 -19.26
CA ALA A 158 -3.12 2.16 -20.19
C ALA A 158 -1.68 1.86 -20.64
N ALA A 159 -0.91 1.19 -19.79
CA ALA A 159 0.44 0.75 -20.10
C ALA A 159 0.44 -0.52 -20.97
N ASP A 160 1.62 -0.94 -21.36
CA ASP A 160 1.89 -2.13 -22.18
C ASP A 160 1.74 -3.46 -21.42
N ARG A 161 1.64 -3.42 -20.10
CA ARG A 161 1.64 -4.59 -19.22
C ARG A 161 1.02 -4.30 -17.85
N PRO A 162 0.60 -5.33 -17.09
CA PRO A 162 0.23 -5.15 -15.69
C PRO A 162 1.44 -4.74 -14.85
N LEU A 163 1.19 -4.09 -13.72
CA LEU A 163 2.21 -3.67 -12.73
C LEU A 163 3.33 -2.79 -13.31
N ALA A 164 3.09 -2.10 -14.45
CA ALA A 164 4.10 -1.30 -15.16
C ALA A 164 4.72 -0.19 -14.30
N GLY A 165 3.97 0.35 -13.34
CA GLY A 165 4.46 1.36 -12.38
C GLY A 165 5.19 0.78 -11.17
N ALA A 166 5.25 -0.56 -11.02
CA ALA A 166 5.77 -1.21 -9.82
C ALA A 166 6.93 -2.18 -10.09
N LEU A 167 6.97 -2.80 -11.26
CA LEU A 167 7.95 -3.84 -11.60
C LEU A 167 8.57 -3.61 -12.98
N PRO A 168 9.85 -4.00 -13.19
CA PRO A 168 10.48 -4.04 -14.51
C PRO A 168 9.68 -4.89 -15.51
N ALA A 169 9.79 -4.57 -16.80
CA ALA A 169 9.01 -5.23 -17.85
C ALA A 169 9.19 -6.75 -17.85
N GLU A 170 10.43 -7.21 -17.75
CA GLU A 170 10.76 -8.63 -17.77
C GLU A 170 10.15 -9.40 -16.57
N VAL A 171 9.98 -8.74 -15.41
CA VAL A 171 9.39 -9.36 -14.22
C VAL A 171 7.86 -9.36 -14.28
N ALA A 172 7.26 -8.31 -14.82
CA ALA A 172 5.81 -8.18 -14.92
C ALA A 172 5.21 -8.96 -16.09
N ALA A 173 5.96 -9.16 -17.19
CA ALA A 173 5.46 -9.82 -18.40
C ALA A 173 4.88 -11.24 -18.16
N PRO A 174 5.53 -12.14 -17.39
CA PRO A 174 4.94 -13.45 -17.08
C PRO A 174 3.62 -13.37 -16.32
N MET A 175 3.41 -12.30 -15.54
CA MET A 175 2.20 -12.13 -14.72
C MET A 175 0.96 -11.79 -15.57
N ALA A 176 1.13 -11.30 -16.80
CA ALA A 176 0.03 -11.01 -17.71
C ALA A 176 -0.79 -12.27 -18.05
N ALA A 177 -0.16 -13.43 -18.16
CA ALA A 177 -0.83 -14.70 -18.44
C ALA A 177 -1.81 -15.12 -17.33
N TRP A 178 -1.60 -14.66 -16.09
CA TRP A 178 -2.43 -15.03 -14.95
C TRP A 178 -3.89 -14.58 -15.09
N TYR A 179 -4.12 -13.48 -15.81
CA TYR A 179 -5.46 -12.97 -16.07
C TYR A 179 -6.25 -13.96 -16.95
N ALA A 180 -5.65 -14.38 -18.07
CA ALA A 180 -6.27 -15.35 -18.97
C ALA A 180 -6.44 -16.72 -18.31
N ASP A 181 -5.46 -17.20 -17.54
CA ASP A 181 -5.54 -18.45 -16.77
C ASP A 181 -6.75 -18.44 -15.82
N ALA A 182 -7.07 -17.28 -15.23
CA ALA A 182 -8.22 -17.11 -14.34
C ALA A 182 -9.52 -16.77 -15.10
N GLY A 183 -9.50 -16.70 -16.43
CA GLY A 183 -10.64 -16.33 -17.26
C GLY A 183 -11.03 -14.85 -17.19
N ALA A 184 -10.09 -13.96 -16.84
CA ALA A 184 -10.25 -12.52 -16.96
C ALA A 184 -9.63 -12.04 -18.28
N GLU A 185 -10.27 -11.07 -18.94
CA GLU A 185 -9.70 -10.39 -20.10
C GLU A 185 -8.77 -9.26 -19.62
N LEU A 186 -7.52 -9.23 -20.10
CA LEU A 186 -6.59 -8.11 -19.89
C LEU A 186 -6.38 -7.36 -21.20
N ARG A 187 -6.73 -6.08 -21.21
CA ARG A 187 -6.51 -5.16 -22.33
C ARG A 187 -5.42 -4.16 -21.93
N THR A 188 -4.24 -4.32 -22.47
CA THR A 188 -3.13 -3.37 -22.37
C THR A 188 -3.15 -2.37 -23.51
N HIS A 189 -2.38 -1.27 -23.39
CA HIS A 189 -2.40 -0.13 -24.32
C HIS A 189 -3.81 0.44 -24.53
N ALA A 190 -4.68 0.33 -23.55
CA ALA A 190 -6.07 0.70 -23.62
C ALA A 190 -6.37 1.80 -22.59
N ARG A 191 -6.65 3.01 -23.05
CA ARG A 191 -7.00 4.15 -22.19
C ARG A 191 -8.51 4.31 -22.12
N VAL A 192 -9.00 4.53 -20.92
CA VAL A 192 -10.39 4.94 -20.76
C VAL A 192 -10.51 6.41 -21.19
N GLU A 193 -11.35 6.66 -22.19
CA GLU A 193 -11.71 8.00 -22.66
C GLU A 193 -12.79 8.60 -21.76
N ARG A 194 -13.86 7.82 -21.50
CA ARG A 194 -14.96 8.22 -20.64
C ARG A 194 -15.70 7.01 -20.08
N VAL A 195 -16.44 7.24 -19.01
CA VAL A 195 -17.34 6.26 -18.38
C VAL A 195 -18.76 6.83 -18.39
N GLU A 196 -19.72 5.99 -18.79
CA GLU A 196 -21.14 6.28 -18.72
C GLU A 196 -21.85 5.19 -17.91
N PRO A 197 -23.07 5.40 -17.40
CA PRO A 197 -23.81 4.34 -16.74
C PRO A 197 -23.96 3.10 -17.65
N GLY A 198 -23.40 1.97 -17.20
CA GLY A 198 -23.45 0.71 -17.92
C GLY A 198 -22.40 0.52 -19.03
N ALA A 199 -21.42 1.43 -19.19
CA ALA A 199 -20.38 1.27 -20.20
C ALA A 199 -19.09 2.05 -19.93
N VAL A 200 -17.97 1.48 -20.36
CA VAL A 200 -16.66 2.16 -20.46
C VAL A 200 -16.31 2.32 -21.94
N PHE A 201 -15.85 3.49 -22.34
CA PHE A 201 -15.39 3.79 -23.69
C PHE A 201 -13.88 3.98 -23.69
N LEU A 202 -13.22 3.32 -24.62
CA LEU A 202 -11.76 3.38 -24.78
C LEU A 202 -11.35 4.34 -25.90
N ASP A 203 -10.11 4.75 -25.88
CA ASP A 203 -9.52 5.68 -26.87
C ASP A 203 -9.41 5.10 -28.29
N ASP A 204 -9.52 3.78 -28.44
CA ASP A 204 -9.60 3.09 -29.74
C ASP A 204 -11.03 3.08 -30.33
N GLY A 205 -11.99 3.71 -29.64
CA GLY A 205 -13.41 3.74 -30.00
C GLY A 205 -14.22 2.53 -29.54
N SER A 206 -13.61 1.56 -28.88
CA SER A 206 -14.33 0.39 -28.37
C SER A 206 -15.20 0.75 -27.17
N ARG A 207 -16.33 0.04 -27.03
CA ARG A 207 -17.26 0.16 -25.92
C ARG A 207 -17.33 -1.16 -25.16
N LEU A 208 -17.05 -1.10 -23.85
CA LEU A 208 -17.14 -2.25 -22.94
C LEU A 208 -18.43 -2.13 -22.12
N PRO A 209 -19.37 -3.07 -22.21
CA PRO A 209 -20.47 -3.14 -21.26
C PRO A 209 -19.93 -3.36 -19.85
N ALA A 210 -20.52 -2.66 -18.87
CA ALA A 210 -20.09 -2.76 -17.48
C ALA A 210 -21.29 -2.60 -16.55
N GLY A 211 -21.63 -3.65 -15.81
CA GLY A 211 -22.56 -3.56 -14.70
C GLY A 211 -21.94 -2.78 -13.51
N ALA A 212 -20.62 -2.86 -13.38
CA ALA A 212 -19.83 -2.04 -12.47
C ALA A 212 -18.46 -1.72 -13.04
N VAL A 213 -17.90 -0.56 -12.69
CA VAL A 213 -16.56 -0.12 -13.03
C VAL A 213 -15.78 0.10 -11.72
N VAL A 214 -14.64 -0.57 -11.57
CA VAL A 214 -13.79 -0.39 -10.39
C VAL A 214 -12.48 0.27 -10.79
N VAL A 215 -12.20 1.45 -10.22
CA VAL A 215 -11.05 2.26 -10.57
C VAL A 215 -9.90 2.00 -9.60
N GLY A 216 -8.80 1.45 -10.12
CA GLY A 216 -7.58 1.10 -9.38
C GLY A 216 -6.30 1.64 -10.04
N ILE A 217 -6.26 2.95 -10.36
CA ILE A 217 -5.18 3.59 -11.11
C ILE A 217 -4.10 4.23 -10.23
N GLY A 218 -4.03 3.83 -8.97
CA GLY A 218 -3.04 4.29 -7.99
C GLY A 218 -3.64 5.05 -6.83
N ALA A 219 -2.74 5.50 -5.95
CA ALA A 219 -3.09 6.28 -4.77
C ALA A 219 -2.09 7.42 -4.62
N ARG A 220 -2.48 8.46 -3.91
CA ARG A 220 -1.63 9.60 -3.54
C ARG A 220 -1.75 9.88 -2.04
N PRO A 221 -0.71 10.44 -1.40
CA PRO A 221 -0.77 10.85 -0.01
C PRO A 221 -1.98 11.74 0.30
N ALA A 222 -2.71 11.42 1.37
CA ALA A 222 -3.89 12.18 1.80
C ALA A 222 -3.46 13.40 2.63
N THR A 223 -2.85 14.38 1.96
CA THR A 223 -2.19 15.55 2.55
C THR A 223 -2.73 16.89 2.03
N ALA A 224 -3.83 16.88 1.26
CA ALA A 224 -4.39 18.11 0.68
C ALA A 224 -4.75 19.14 1.75
N TRP A 225 -5.20 18.69 2.91
CA TRP A 225 -5.57 19.50 4.07
C TRP A 225 -4.39 20.21 4.75
N LEU A 226 -3.15 19.79 4.48
CA LEU A 226 -1.93 20.43 4.97
C LEU A 226 -1.52 21.67 4.15
N ALA A 227 -2.26 22.00 3.11
CA ALA A 227 -1.95 23.16 2.28
C ALA A 227 -1.95 24.45 3.11
N GLY A 228 -0.86 25.21 3.06
CA GLY A 228 -0.71 26.46 3.82
C GLY A 228 -0.26 26.29 5.27
N SER A 229 -0.09 25.07 5.79
CA SER A 229 0.36 24.82 7.17
C SER A 229 1.84 25.15 7.42
N GLY A 230 2.65 25.28 6.36
CA GLY A 230 4.11 25.39 6.48
C GLY A 230 4.85 24.05 6.63
N ILE A 231 4.14 22.93 6.76
CA ILE A 231 4.74 21.59 6.76
C ILE A 231 5.25 21.29 5.35
N ALA A 232 6.51 20.89 5.24
CA ALA A 232 7.15 20.63 3.96
C ALA A 232 6.57 19.37 3.28
N LEU A 233 6.11 19.53 2.03
CA LEU A 233 5.61 18.46 1.19
C LEU A 233 6.56 18.21 0.01
N GLY A 234 6.67 16.96 -0.42
CA GLY A 234 7.45 16.56 -1.59
C GLY A 234 6.68 16.68 -2.89
N ALA A 235 7.30 16.21 -3.98
CA ALA A 235 6.76 16.32 -5.33
C ALA A 235 5.46 15.54 -5.54
N HIS A 236 5.27 14.45 -4.83
CA HIS A 236 4.04 13.64 -4.83
C HIS A 236 3.07 14.04 -3.71
N ARG A 237 3.29 15.21 -3.10
CA ARG A 237 2.52 15.77 -1.97
C ARG A 237 2.68 14.99 -0.67
N GLU A 238 3.62 14.06 -0.58
CA GLU A 238 3.97 13.37 0.65
C GLU A 238 4.59 14.32 1.67
N VAL A 239 4.37 14.08 2.95
CA VAL A 239 5.05 14.80 4.03
C VAL A 239 6.53 14.40 4.04
N LEU A 240 7.42 15.39 3.95
CA LEU A 240 8.85 15.16 4.06
C LEU A 240 9.24 14.98 5.54
N ALA A 241 9.51 13.75 5.95
CA ALA A 241 10.02 13.46 7.27
C ALA A 241 11.55 13.24 7.27
N ASP A 242 12.21 13.45 8.40
CA ASP A 242 13.62 13.07 8.60
C ASP A 242 13.75 11.57 8.94
N GLU A 243 14.98 11.13 9.23
CA GLU A 243 15.26 9.74 9.62
C GLU A 243 14.64 9.33 10.96
N ARG A 244 14.10 10.26 11.71
CA ARG A 244 13.37 10.06 12.96
C ARG A 244 11.86 10.22 12.81
N LEU A 245 11.41 10.35 11.57
CA LEU A 245 10.02 10.59 11.19
C LEU A 245 9.45 11.93 11.69
N ARG A 246 10.29 12.93 11.96
CA ARG A 246 9.91 14.30 12.29
C ARG A 246 9.70 15.08 11.00
N THR A 247 8.69 15.94 10.99
CA THR A 247 8.43 16.85 9.87
C THR A 247 9.27 18.14 10.00
N SER A 248 9.05 19.08 9.09
CA SER A 248 9.65 20.43 9.18
C SER A 248 9.06 21.30 10.29
N ALA A 249 7.94 20.91 10.89
CA ALA A 249 7.34 21.59 12.04
C ALA A 249 7.74 20.90 13.35
N SER A 250 8.02 21.69 14.39
CA SER A 250 8.34 21.17 15.70
C SER A 250 7.20 20.31 16.23
N ASP A 251 7.55 19.22 16.92
CA ASP A 251 6.61 18.31 17.60
C ASP A 251 5.55 17.68 16.69
N VAL A 252 5.78 17.72 15.35
CA VAL A 252 4.95 17.09 14.35
C VAL A 252 5.72 15.97 13.65
N TYR A 253 5.17 14.77 13.69
CA TYR A 253 5.71 13.54 13.09
C TYR A 253 4.81 13.07 11.96
N ALA A 254 5.33 12.23 11.05
CA ALA A 254 4.53 11.66 9.96
C ALA A 254 4.89 10.19 9.71
N VAL A 255 3.88 9.34 9.53
CA VAL A 255 4.04 7.88 9.38
C VAL A 255 3.10 7.28 8.34
N GLY A 256 3.47 6.13 7.81
CA GLY A 256 2.66 5.38 6.84
C GLY A 256 2.62 6.02 5.46
N ASP A 257 1.54 5.79 4.71
CA ASP A 257 1.45 6.13 3.28
C ASP A 257 1.49 7.65 2.99
N CYS A 258 1.29 8.50 3.99
CA CYS A 258 1.34 9.96 3.79
C CYS A 258 2.74 10.55 3.88
N ALA A 259 3.75 9.78 4.33
CA ALA A 259 5.08 10.26 4.65
C ALA A 259 6.18 9.61 3.80
N SER A 260 7.20 10.39 3.45
CA SER A 260 8.47 9.87 2.93
C SER A 260 9.61 10.15 3.91
N PHE A 261 10.60 9.28 3.91
CA PHE A 261 11.74 9.33 4.82
C PHE A 261 13.05 8.99 4.09
N PRO A 262 14.22 9.53 4.50
CA PRO A 262 15.50 9.15 3.92
C PRO A 262 15.87 7.73 4.36
N SER A 263 16.39 6.94 3.44
CA SER A 263 16.97 5.62 3.72
C SER A 263 18.47 5.64 3.47
N GLY A 264 19.25 5.39 4.52
CA GLY A 264 20.69 5.19 4.39
C GLY A 264 21.03 3.90 3.66
N ARG A 265 20.19 2.90 3.79
CA ARG A 265 20.33 1.58 3.14
C ARG A 265 20.23 1.67 1.62
N TYR A 266 19.28 2.45 1.11
CA TYR A 266 19.04 2.57 -0.33
C TYR A 266 19.65 3.83 -0.94
N GLY A 267 20.14 4.77 -0.12
CA GLY A 267 20.78 6.01 -0.56
C GLY A 267 19.82 7.03 -1.16
N GLU A 268 18.53 6.88 -0.89
CA GLU A 268 17.48 7.74 -1.42
C GLU A 268 16.33 7.92 -0.43
N ARG A 269 15.38 8.79 -0.76
CA ARG A 269 14.16 8.98 0.02
C ARG A 269 13.11 7.99 -0.45
N LEU A 270 12.49 7.28 0.49
CA LEU A 270 11.45 6.30 0.20
C LEU A 270 10.07 6.88 0.53
N LEU A 271 9.11 6.66 -0.38
CA LEU A 271 7.67 6.79 -0.16
C LEU A 271 7.07 5.39 -0.30
N VAL A 272 6.67 4.79 0.82
CA VAL A 272 6.29 3.37 0.89
C VAL A 272 4.81 3.25 1.25
N HIS A 273 3.97 2.88 0.28
CA HIS A 273 2.54 2.67 0.45
C HIS A 273 2.23 1.21 0.79
N HIS A 274 2.84 0.70 1.86
CA HIS A 274 2.70 -0.70 2.27
C HIS A 274 2.26 -0.82 3.73
N TRP A 275 1.45 -1.83 4.01
CA TRP A 275 0.95 -2.15 5.33
C TRP A 275 2.08 -2.26 6.38
N ASP A 276 3.17 -2.93 6.05
CA ASP A 276 4.32 -3.13 6.92
C ASP A 276 4.96 -1.79 7.36
N ASN A 277 5.05 -0.80 6.45
CA ASN A 277 5.51 0.56 6.76
C ASN A 277 4.59 1.25 7.79
N ALA A 278 3.28 1.08 7.64
CA ALA A 278 2.30 1.65 8.56
C ALA A 278 2.30 0.98 9.95
N VAL A 279 2.89 -0.21 10.06
CA VAL A 279 3.07 -0.94 11.33
C VAL A 279 4.40 -0.60 12.00
N GLN A 280 5.49 -0.51 11.23
CA GLN A 280 6.84 -0.35 11.80
C GLN A 280 7.17 1.10 12.18
N GLY A 281 6.84 2.08 11.33
CA GLY A 281 7.13 3.51 11.57
C GLY A 281 6.64 4.04 12.91
N PRO A 282 5.42 3.71 13.35
CA PRO A 282 4.87 4.13 14.63
C PRO A 282 5.73 3.87 15.86
N ARG A 283 6.43 2.75 15.91
CA ARG A 283 7.33 2.44 17.05
C ARG A 283 8.49 3.43 17.14
N THR A 284 9.04 3.83 16.00
CA THR A 284 10.08 4.85 15.93
C THR A 284 9.55 6.21 16.38
N VAL A 285 8.34 6.58 15.96
CA VAL A 285 7.71 7.85 16.39
C VAL A 285 7.46 7.85 17.87
N ALA A 286 6.90 6.77 18.44
CA ALA A 286 6.67 6.67 19.88
C ALA A 286 7.96 6.84 20.68
N ALA A 287 9.06 6.17 20.29
CA ALA A 287 10.37 6.33 20.93
C ALA A 287 10.89 7.77 20.85
N ASN A 288 10.67 8.45 19.73
CA ASN A 288 11.14 9.82 19.52
C ASN A 288 10.27 10.85 20.24
N ILE A 289 8.97 10.62 20.43
CA ILE A 289 8.09 11.46 21.26
C ILE A 289 8.47 11.35 22.73
N ILE A 290 8.69 10.12 23.23
CA ILE A 290 9.07 9.90 24.63
C ILE A 290 10.47 10.44 24.90
N GLY A 291 11.40 10.34 23.95
CA GLY A 291 12.70 10.99 23.99
C GLY A 291 13.78 10.26 24.80
N GLU A 292 13.45 9.19 25.54
CA GLU A 292 14.41 8.44 26.37
C GLU A 292 15.43 7.66 25.52
N SER A 293 14.99 7.13 24.38
CA SER A 293 15.83 6.35 23.47
C SER A 293 15.48 6.66 22.00
N PRO A 294 15.94 7.82 21.48
CA PRO A 294 15.64 8.23 20.11
C PRO A 294 16.04 7.16 19.08
N ALA A 295 15.15 6.88 18.12
CA ALA A 295 15.33 5.83 17.12
C ALA A 295 15.38 6.41 15.71
N VAL A 296 16.11 5.72 14.82
CA VAL A 296 16.17 5.99 13.38
C VAL A 296 15.31 4.96 12.66
N TYR A 297 14.58 5.41 11.64
CA TYR A 297 13.72 4.60 10.82
C TYR A 297 14.35 4.31 9.45
N ASP A 298 14.83 3.11 9.25
CA ASP A 298 15.40 2.64 7.97
C ASP A 298 15.09 1.14 7.78
N PRO A 299 13.81 0.78 7.60
CA PRO A 299 13.39 -0.61 7.48
C PRO A 299 13.74 -1.20 6.12
N VAL A 300 13.66 -2.54 6.03
CA VAL A 300 13.50 -3.23 4.75
C VAL A 300 12.01 -3.26 4.43
N PRO A 301 11.53 -2.50 3.43
CA PRO A 301 10.12 -2.50 3.04
C PRO A 301 9.63 -3.91 2.71
N TYR A 302 8.37 -4.19 3.03
CA TYR A 302 7.73 -5.45 2.72
C TYR A 302 6.28 -5.26 2.35
N PHE A 303 5.80 -5.99 1.34
CA PHE A 303 4.38 -6.15 1.06
C PHE A 303 4.07 -7.52 0.46
N TRP A 304 2.79 -7.82 0.37
CA TRP A 304 2.29 -8.99 -0.34
C TRP A 304 1.03 -8.65 -1.13
N SER A 305 0.74 -9.51 -2.11
CA SER A 305 -0.50 -9.47 -2.88
C SER A 305 -0.93 -10.88 -3.25
N GLU A 306 -2.23 -11.10 -3.27
CA GLU A 306 -2.83 -12.36 -3.72
C GLU A 306 -3.51 -12.12 -5.06
N GLN A 307 -3.01 -12.76 -6.11
CA GLN A 307 -3.47 -12.55 -7.48
C GLN A 307 -3.69 -13.88 -8.18
N PHE A 308 -4.93 -14.15 -8.57
CA PHE A 308 -5.29 -15.32 -9.38
C PHE A 308 -4.72 -16.65 -8.82
N GLY A 309 -4.89 -16.85 -7.51
CA GLY A 309 -4.40 -18.04 -6.79
C GLY A 309 -2.89 -18.07 -6.55
N ARG A 310 -2.17 -16.99 -6.81
CA ARG A 310 -0.73 -16.86 -6.58
C ARG A 310 -0.45 -15.88 -5.43
N PHE A 311 0.41 -16.29 -4.52
CA PHE A 311 0.86 -15.45 -3.42
C PHE A 311 2.17 -14.77 -3.80
N VAL A 312 2.11 -13.47 -4.03
CA VAL A 312 3.24 -12.61 -4.40
C VAL A 312 3.72 -11.89 -3.17
N GLN A 313 5.01 -11.94 -2.89
CA GLN A 313 5.64 -11.25 -1.78
C GLN A 313 6.85 -10.46 -2.29
N TYR A 314 7.06 -9.28 -1.75
CA TYR A 314 8.19 -8.43 -2.10
C TYR A 314 8.84 -7.88 -0.84
N ALA A 315 10.17 -7.91 -0.78
CA ALA A 315 10.96 -7.29 0.28
C ALA A 315 12.09 -6.46 -0.32
N GLY A 316 12.38 -5.35 0.31
CA GLY A 316 13.43 -4.43 -0.11
C GLY A 316 12.95 -3.31 -1.03
N HIS A 317 13.92 -2.71 -1.74
CA HIS A 317 13.67 -1.65 -2.71
C HIS A 317 14.73 -1.75 -3.83
N HIS A 318 14.29 -2.06 -5.05
CA HIS A 318 15.16 -2.09 -6.22
C HIS A 318 15.18 -0.74 -6.93
N ALA A 319 16.31 -0.42 -7.53
CA ALA A 319 16.46 0.75 -8.37
C ALA A 319 16.73 0.35 -9.83
N PRO A 320 16.49 1.27 -10.79
CA PRO A 320 16.95 1.08 -12.16
C PRO A 320 18.45 0.85 -12.19
N GLY A 321 18.91 -0.25 -12.82
CA GLY A 321 20.32 -0.63 -12.90
C GLY A 321 20.79 -1.67 -11.89
N ASP A 322 19.97 -2.06 -10.91
CA ASP A 322 20.28 -3.22 -10.09
C ASP A 322 20.30 -4.49 -10.97
N GLU A 323 21.28 -5.37 -10.75
CA GLU A 323 21.39 -6.64 -11.47
C GLU A 323 20.23 -7.56 -11.10
N LEU A 324 19.50 -8.03 -12.11
CA LEU A 324 18.34 -8.90 -11.92
C LEU A 324 18.72 -10.35 -12.10
N ILE A 325 18.45 -11.18 -11.09
CA ILE A 325 18.72 -12.61 -11.10
C ILE A 325 17.44 -13.41 -10.94
N TRP A 326 17.11 -14.20 -11.96
CA TRP A 326 16.02 -15.15 -11.91
C TRP A 326 16.39 -16.40 -11.12
N ARG A 327 15.45 -16.88 -10.33
CA ARG A 327 15.59 -18.06 -9.49
C ARG A 327 14.36 -18.94 -9.66
N GLY A 328 14.48 -19.94 -10.52
CA GLY A 328 13.37 -20.77 -11.01
C GLY A 328 12.77 -20.24 -12.33
N ASP A 329 11.73 -20.92 -12.80
CA ASP A 329 11.08 -20.63 -14.09
C ASP A 329 9.78 -19.85 -13.83
N PRO A 330 9.60 -18.62 -14.38
CA PRO A 330 8.42 -17.81 -14.19
C PRO A 330 7.14 -18.41 -14.81
N THR A 331 7.24 -19.42 -15.65
CA THR A 331 6.09 -20.16 -16.18
C THR A 331 5.51 -21.15 -15.18
N THR A 332 6.24 -21.43 -14.09
CA THR A 332 5.83 -22.34 -13.01
C THR A 332 5.12 -21.59 -11.90
N PRO A 333 4.40 -22.28 -10.99
CA PRO A 333 3.72 -21.65 -9.85
C PRO A 333 4.66 -21.03 -8.79
N ALA A 334 5.98 -21.35 -8.83
CA ALA A 334 6.91 -20.95 -7.77
C ALA A 334 8.27 -20.51 -8.33
N TRP A 335 8.56 -19.22 -8.22
CA TRP A 335 9.79 -18.59 -8.68
C TRP A 335 10.12 -17.36 -7.85
N THR A 336 11.35 -16.87 -8.02
CA THR A 336 11.84 -15.68 -7.30
C THR A 336 12.68 -14.82 -8.26
N VAL A 337 12.67 -13.51 -8.03
CA VAL A 337 13.59 -12.55 -8.65
C VAL A 337 14.35 -11.86 -7.54
N CYS A 338 15.67 -11.80 -7.67
CA CYS A 338 16.57 -11.07 -6.80
C CYS A 338 17.13 -9.85 -7.54
N TRP A 339 17.24 -8.72 -6.88
CA TRP A 339 17.95 -7.54 -7.38
C TRP A 339 19.21 -7.33 -6.54
N LEU A 340 20.35 -7.23 -7.21
CA LEU A 340 21.65 -7.01 -6.57
C LEU A 340 22.22 -5.67 -7.02
N ARG A 341 22.78 -4.92 -6.07
CA ARG A 341 23.59 -3.73 -6.30
C ARG A 341 24.95 -3.96 -5.72
N ASP A 342 25.99 -3.88 -6.56
CA ASP A 342 27.39 -4.19 -6.16
C ASP A 342 27.52 -5.57 -5.45
N GLY A 343 26.74 -6.54 -5.89
CA GLY A 343 26.69 -7.88 -5.32
C GLY A 343 25.84 -8.05 -4.06
N ALA A 344 25.38 -6.96 -3.44
CA ALA A 344 24.49 -7.02 -2.28
C ALA A 344 23.02 -7.11 -2.69
N LEU A 345 22.24 -7.95 -2.01
CA LEU A 345 20.80 -8.06 -2.24
C LEU A 345 20.11 -6.78 -1.78
N THR A 346 19.41 -6.07 -2.68
CA THR A 346 18.64 -4.86 -2.41
C THR A 346 17.14 -5.14 -2.35
N ALA A 347 16.65 -6.05 -3.17
CA ALA A 347 15.24 -6.45 -3.19
C ALA A 347 15.05 -7.89 -3.65
N LEU A 348 13.89 -8.45 -3.31
CA LEU A 348 13.47 -9.78 -3.74
C LEU A 348 11.96 -9.81 -3.94
N LEU A 349 11.52 -10.34 -5.09
CA LEU A 349 10.13 -10.71 -5.34
C LEU A 349 10.02 -12.23 -5.36
N ALA A 350 9.08 -12.78 -4.60
CA ALA A 350 8.82 -14.21 -4.52
C ALA A 350 7.37 -14.51 -4.89
N VAL A 351 7.15 -15.44 -5.79
CA VAL A 351 5.85 -16.03 -6.09
C VAL A 351 5.88 -17.46 -5.59
N GLY A 352 5.02 -17.81 -4.62
CA GLY A 352 4.96 -19.15 -4.04
C GLY A 352 6.25 -19.64 -3.37
N ARG A 353 7.18 -18.74 -3.01
CA ARG A 353 8.51 -19.06 -2.45
C ARG A 353 8.75 -18.36 -1.09
N PRO A 354 7.94 -18.64 -0.06
CA PRO A 354 8.01 -17.93 1.23
C PRO A 354 9.35 -18.12 1.97
N ARG A 355 10.08 -19.22 1.70
CA ARG A 355 11.40 -19.46 2.30
C ARG A 355 12.46 -18.50 1.77
N ASP A 356 12.44 -18.19 0.47
CA ASP A 356 13.38 -17.27 -0.14
C ASP A 356 13.12 -15.84 0.43
N LEU A 357 11.85 -15.45 0.53
CA LEU A 357 11.48 -14.18 1.17
C LEU A 357 11.94 -14.09 2.63
N ALA A 358 11.68 -15.10 3.45
CA ALA A 358 12.07 -15.06 4.85
C ALA A 358 13.59 -14.92 5.05
N GLN A 359 14.40 -15.45 4.12
CA GLN A 359 15.85 -15.30 4.14
C GLN A 359 16.31 -13.93 3.61
N SER A 360 15.60 -13.37 2.62
CA SER A 360 16.02 -12.13 1.95
C SER A 360 16.07 -10.93 2.90
N ARG A 361 15.10 -10.77 3.80
CA ARG A 361 15.06 -9.61 4.71
C ARG A 361 16.36 -9.48 5.52
N LYS A 362 16.85 -10.57 6.09
CA LYS A 362 18.12 -10.59 6.84
C LYS A 362 19.34 -10.32 5.95
N LEU A 363 19.34 -10.84 4.72
CA LEU A 363 20.43 -10.60 3.76
C LEU A 363 20.48 -9.14 3.32
N ILE A 364 19.32 -8.52 3.11
CA ILE A 364 19.19 -7.09 2.80
C ILE A 364 19.64 -6.25 4.01
N GLU A 365 19.16 -6.59 5.21
CA GLU A 365 19.53 -5.88 6.45
C GLU A 365 21.04 -5.87 6.70
N SER A 366 21.71 -6.99 6.41
CA SER A 366 23.16 -7.15 6.61
C SER A 366 24.01 -6.77 5.39
N ALA A 367 23.39 -6.29 4.28
CA ALA A 367 24.08 -6.00 3.02
C ALA A 367 25.01 -7.15 2.57
N THR A 368 24.55 -8.40 2.75
CA THR A 368 25.35 -9.59 2.44
C THR A 368 25.58 -9.70 0.94
N LEU A 369 26.84 -9.87 0.54
CA LEU A 369 27.20 -10.11 -0.86
C LEU A 369 26.83 -11.53 -1.27
N LEU A 370 26.16 -11.67 -2.40
CA LEU A 370 25.72 -12.94 -2.94
C LEU A 370 26.51 -13.30 -4.20
N ASP A 371 26.76 -14.60 -4.38
CA ASP A 371 27.26 -15.15 -5.62
C ASP A 371 26.10 -15.27 -6.62
N PRO A 372 26.16 -14.63 -7.80
CA PRO A 372 25.06 -14.64 -8.78
C PRO A 372 24.68 -16.05 -9.25
N THR A 373 25.67 -16.95 -9.43
CA THR A 373 25.44 -18.31 -9.90
C THR A 373 24.71 -19.14 -8.83
N LEU A 374 25.16 -19.05 -7.58
CA LEU A 374 24.50 -19.73 -6.46
C LEU A 374 23.11 -19.12 -6.18
N THR A 375 22.96 -17.82 -6.37
CA THR A 375 21.68 -17.11 -6.21
C THR A 375 20.66 -17.59 -7.25
N ALA A 376 21.07 -17.84 -8.48
CA ALA A 376 20.20 -18.31 -9.55
C ALA A 376 19.68 -19.74 -9.34
N ASP A 377 20.40 -20.59 -8.61
CA ASP A 377 20.03 -21.99 -8.38
C ASP A 377 18.92 -22.11 -7.29
N PRO A 378 17.67 -22.47 -7.65
CA PRO A 378 16.57 -22.60 -6.69
C PRO A 378 16.72 -23.77 -5.71
N ALA A 379 17.67 -24.69 -5.92
CA ALA A 379 17.95 -25.79 -5.01
C ALA A 379 18.85 -25.35 -3.84
N ILE A 380 19.65 -24.30 -4.02
CA ILE A 380 20.52 -23.74 -2.99
C ILE A 380 19.71 -22.77 -2.10
N PRO A 381 19.61 -22.95 -0.77
CA PRO A 381 18.99 -21.96 0.09
C PRO A 381 19.65 -20.59 -0.06
N LEU A 382 18.85 -19.51 -0.23
CA LEU A 382 19.36 -18.16 -0.53
C LEU A 382 20.44 -17.69 0.48
N LYS A 383 20.27 -18.02 1.76
CA LYS A 383 21.26 -17.73 2.81
C LYS A 383 22.61 -18.45 2.65
N ARG A 384 22.73 -19.43 1.73
CA ARG A 384 23.99 -20.14 1.38
C ARG A 384 24.58 -19.64 0.07
N ALA A 385 23.91 -18.78 -0.65
CA ALA A 385 24.39 -18.18 -1.89
C ALA A 385 25.33 -16.99 -1.64
N VAL A 386 26.05 -16.99 -0.52
CA VAL A 386 26.95 -15.89 -0.13
C VAL A 386 28.22 -15.98 -0.96
N ALA A 387 28.69 -14.82 -1.44
CA ALA A 387 29.98 -14.72 -2.11
C ALA A 387 31.12 -15.09 -1.16
N GLY A 388 32.07 -15.88 -1.66
CA GLY A 388 33.22 -16.37 -0.90
C GLY A 388 34.27 -15.30 -0.61
#